data_bcfda8ae101b91aed2763c0c19cf13e4
#
_entry.id   bcfda8ae101b91aed2763c0c19cf13e4
#
_cell.length_a   1.000
_cell.length_b   1.000
_cell.length_c   1.000
_cell.angle_alpha   90.00
_cell.angle_beta   90.00
_cell.angle_gamma   90.00
#
_symmetry.space_group_name_H-M   'P 1'
#
loop_
_entity.id
_entity.type
_entity.pdbx_description
1 polymer ?
#
loop_
_entity_poly.entity_id
_entity_poly.type
_entity_poly.pdbx_seq_one_letter_code
_entity_poly.pdbx_strand_id
1 'polypeptide(L)' 'MNVPVLIPTYNPTERIIEVVRSLISAGFERLIIVDDGSRPECSPIFAALADIPQCTLLHHDVNRGKGRGLKTGFAY' A
#
# COMPACT_ATOMS: atom_id res chain seq x y z
N MET A 1 9.75 -5.08 -14.67
CA MET A 1 9.81 -6.22 -13.74
C MET A 1 8.43 -6.64 -13.33
N ASN A 2 8.17 -7.93 -13.35
CA ASN A 2 6.85 -8.47 -12.99
C ASN A 2 6.75 -8.91 -11.54
N VAL A 3 7.78 -8.71 -10.75
CA VAL A 3 7.77 -9.09 -9.35
C VAL A 3 6.92 -8.10 -8.58
N PRO A 4 5.85 -8.55 -7.90
CA PRO A 4 5.06 -7.63 -7.09
C PRO A 4 5.84 -7.15 -5.87
N VAL A 5 5.65 -5.88 -5.53
CA VAL A 5 6.26 -5.27 -4.36
C VAL A 5 5.18 -5.08 -3.30
N LEU A 6 5.40 -5.66 -2.14
CA LEU A 6 4.48 -5.53 -1.01
C LEU A 6 4.95 -4.40 -0.12
N ILE A 7 4.08 -3.42 0.10
CA ILE A 7 4.41 -2.24 0.90
C ILE A 7 3.42 -2.13 2.06
N PRO A 8 3.79 -2.61 3.24
CA PRO A 8 2.94 -2.40 4.41
C PRO A 8 3.02 -0.93 4.84
N THR A 9 1.88 -0.34 5.15
CA THR A 9 1.82 1.06 5.54
C THR A 9 0.98 1.26 6.79
N TYR A 10 1.38 2.27 7.57
CA TYR A 10 0.62 2.69 8.72
C TYR A 10 0.81 4.20 8.88
N ASN A 11 -0.29 4.95 8.81
CA ASN A 11 -0.27 6.41 8.88
C ASN A 11 0.77 7.02 7.94
N PRO A 12 0.73 6.70 6.64
CA PRO A 12 1.73 7.20 5.71
C PRO A 12 1.64 8.72 5.54
N THR A 13 2.74 9.30 5.09
CA THR A 13 2.78 10.69 4.66
C THR A 13 2.76 10.74 3.13
N GLU A 14 2.74 11.96 2.58
CA GLU A 14 2.78 12.12 1.12
C GLU A 14 4.04 11.52 0.49
N ARG A 15 5.07 11.28 1.27
CA ARG A 15 6.29 10.65 0.78
C ARG A 15 6.05 9.29 0.15
N ILE A 16 5.02 8.57 0.59
CA ILE A 16 4.76 7.26 0.02
C ILE A 16 4.41 7.37 -1.47
N ILE A 17 3.79 8.48 -1.88
CA ILE A 17 3.47 8.69 -3.29
C ILE A 17 4.74 8.82 -4.10
N GLU A 18 5.73 9.53 -3.58
CA GLU A 18 7.02 9.68 -4.25
C GLU A 18 7.76 8.35 -4.33
N VAL A 19 7.73 7.56 -3.26
CA VAL A 19 8.35 6.24 -3.24
C VAL A 19 7.71 5.35 -4.29
N VAL A 20 6.39 5.32 -4.34
CA VAL A 20 5.66 4.52 -5.32
C VAL A 20 6.02 4.93 -6.75
N ARG A 21 6.04 6.22 -7.02
CA ARG A 21 6.39 6.72 -8.35
C ARG A 21 7.83 6.36 -8.73
N SER A 22 8.73 6.41 -7.75
CA SER A 22 10.13 6.01 -7.99
C SER A 22 10.23 4.55 -8.34
N LEU A 23 9.47 3.69 -7.67
CA LEU A 23 9.45 2.26 -7.98
C LEU A 23 8.91 2.00 -9.37
N ILE A 24 7.86 2.70 -9.76
CA ILE A 24 7.29 2.58 -11.10
C ILE A 24 8.32 3.02 -12.15
N SER A 25 9.03 4.12 -11.88
CA SER A 25 10.08 4.60 -12.78
C SER A 25 11.22 3.59 -12.88
N ALA A 26 11.46 2.82 -11.84
CA ALA A 26 12.50 1.79 -11.84
C ALA A 26 12.06 0.51 -12.57
N GLY A 27 10.82 0.43 -13.03
CA GLY A 27 10.34 -0.68 -13.83
C GLY A 27 9.43 -1.66 -13.10
N PHE A 28 9.08 -1.40 -11.85
CA PHE A 28 8.14 -2.25 -11.14
C PHE A 28 6.72 -1.97 -11.65
N GLU A 29 6.00 -3.01 -11.98
CA GLU A 29 4.68 -2.89 -12.60
C GLU A 29 3.53 -3.19 -11.65
N ARG A 30 3.82 -3.81 -10.50
CA ARG A 30 2.79 -4.22 -9.56
C ARG A 30 3.21 -3.87 -8.14
N LEU A 31 2.44 -2.99 -7.53
CA LEU A 31 2.69 -2.54 -6.17
C LEU A 31 1.46 -2.85 -5.33
N ILE A 32 1.64 -3.57 -4.24
CA ILE A 32 0.54 -3.93 -3.34
C ILE A 32 0.76 -3.17 -2.05
N ILE A 33 -0.13 -2.23 -1.77
CA ILE A 33 -0.02 -1.37 -0.59
C ILE A 33 -1.03 -1.86 0.43
N VAL A 34 -0.53 -2.31 1.58
CA VAL A 34 -1.37 -2.82 2.65
C VAL A 34 -1.52 -1.75 3.71
N ASP A 35 -2.73 -1.24 3.86
CA ASP A 35 -3.06 -0.27 4.90
C ASP A 35 -3.42 -1.01 6.18
N ASP A 36 -2.55 -0.92 7.16
CA ASP A 36 -2.72 -1.64 8.43
C ASP A 36 -3.38 -0.75 9.49
N GLY A 37 -4.56 -0.25 9.18
CA GLY A 37 -5.34 0.53 10.13
C GLY A 37 -4.93 1.98 10.26
N SER A 38 -4.50 2.60 9.18
CA SER A 38 -4.13 4.02 9.21
C SER A 38 -5.31 4.91 9.58
N ARG A 39 -5.01 6.08 10.11
CA ARG A 39 -6.01 7.05 10.52
C ARG A 39 -6.80 7.59 9.32
N PRO A 40 -8.06 8.01 9.54
CA PRO A 40 -8.86 8.59 8.46
C PRO A 40 -8.21 9.78 7.77
N GLU A 41 -7.37 10.52 8.47
CA GLU A 41 -6.65 11.66 7.89
C GLU A 41 -5.74 11.26 6.74
N CYS A 42 -5.37 9.99 6.66
CA CYS A 42 -4.54 9.46 5.57
C CYS A 42 -5.35 9.10 4.33
N SER A 43 -6.68 9.20 4.38
CA SER A 43 -7.54 8.86 3.25
C SER A 43 -7.17 9.55 1.95
N PRO A 44 -6.84 10.86 1.92
CA PRO A 44 -6.44 11.50 0.68
C PRO A 44 -5.19 10.89 0.06
N ILE A 45 -4.26 10.42 0.90
CA ILE A 45 -3.04 9.78 0.43
C ILE A 45 -3.38 8.45 -0.24
N PHE A 46 -4.22 7.64 0.39
CA PHE A 46 -4.63 6.38 -0.18
C PHE A 46 -5.46 6.57 -1.45
N ALA A 47 -6.28 7.62 -1.50
CA ALA A 47 -7.03 7.94 -2.71
C ALA A 47 -6.10 8.26 -3.87
N ALA A 48 -5.03 9.01 -3.60
CA ALA A 48 -4.04 9.33 -4.63
C ALA A 48 -3.32 8.07 -5.10
N LEU A 49 -3.01 7.16 -4.19
CA LEU A 49 -2.37 5.88 -4.56
C LEU A 49 -3.31 5.02 -5.38
N ALA A 50 -4.59 5.03 -5.06
CA ALA A 50 -5.59 4.25 -5.79
C ALA A 50 -5.74 4.71 -7.23
N ASP A 51 -5.42 5.95 -7.54
CA ASP A 51 -5.46 6.47 -8.90
C ASP A 51 -4.28 5.99 -9.75
N ILE A 52 -3.29 5.38 -9.14
CA ILE A 52 -2.13 4.85 -9.86
C ILE A 52 -2.45 3.43 -10.32
N PRO A 53 -2.48 3.17 -11.64
CA PRO A 53 -2.91 1.85 -12.15
C PRO A 53 -2.06 0.69 -11.65
N GLN A 54 -0.79 0.93 -11.38
CA GLN A 54 0.13 -0.11 -10.91
C GLN A 54 -0.09 -0.46 -9.44
N CYS A 55 -0.86 0.33 -8.71
CA CYS A 55 -1.07 0.13 -7.28
C CYS A 55 -2.35 -0.62 -6.99
N THR A 56 -2.27 -1.57 -6.09
CA THR A 56 -3.42 -2.25 -5.51
C THR A 56 -3.44 -1.93 -4.02
N LEU A 57 -4.58 -1.46 -3.52
CA LEU A 57 -4.71 -1.13 -2.11
C LEU A 57 -5.46 -2.23 -1.39
N LEU A 58 -4.90 -2.68 -0.27
CA LEU A 58 -5.55 -3.60 0.63
C LEU A 58 -5.68 -2.92 1.98
N HIS A 59 -6.90 -2.81 2.47
CA HIS A 59 -7.16 -2.22 3.79
C HIS A 59 -7.35 -3.31 4.81
N HIS A 60 -6.74 -3.13 5.96
CA HIS A 60 -6.80 -4.11 7.02
C HIS A 60 -7.18 -3.43 8.33
N ASP A 61 -8.13 -4.02 9.04
CA ASP A 61 -8.55 -3.50 10.33
C ASP A 61 -7.57 -3.95 11.41
N VAL A 62 -6.84 -3.01 11.97
CA VAL A 62 -5.82 -3.29 12.96
C VAL A 62 -6.40 -3.93 14.24
N ASN A 63 -7.68 -3.72 14.50
CA ASN A 63 -8.33 -4.27 15.68
C ASN A 63 -8.55 -5.78 15.60
N ARG A 64 -8.26 -6.37 14.48
CA ARG A 64 -8.51 -7.78 14.26
C ARG A 64 -7.37 -8.70 14.67
N GLY A 65 -6.30 -8.15 15.14
CA GLY A 65 -5.20 -8.96 15.60
C GLY A 65 -3.94 -8.79 14.79
N LYS A 66 -2.84 -9.13 15.40
CA LYS A 66 -1.52 -8.75 14.93
C LYS A 66 -1.07 -9.41 13.66
N GLY A 67 -1.45 -10.52 13.32
CA GLY A 67 -0.91 -11.20 12.14
C GLY A 67 -1.73 -11.01 10.88
N ARG A 68 -2.87 -10.39 10.98
CA ARG A 68 -3.79 -10.37 9.85
C ARG A 68 -3.35 -9.52 8.68
N GLY A 69 -2.69 -8.41 8.95
CA GLY A 69 -2.19 -7.58 7.87
C GLY A 69 -1.21 -8.32 7.00
N LEU A 70 -0.26 -9.00 7.62
CA LEU A 70 0.69 -9.81 6.89
C LEU A 70 0.02 -10.95 6.13
N LYS A 71 -0.94 -11.60 6.80
CA LYS A 71 -1.67 -12.67 6.17
C LYS A 71 -2.41 -12.21 4.92
N THR A 72 -3.04 -11.06 5.00
CA THR A 72 -3.75 -10.47 3.86
C THR A 72 -2.78 -10.21 2.71
N GLY A 73 -1.64 -9.63 3.02
CA GLY A 73 -0.63 -9.36 2.00
C GLY A 73 -0.11 -10.61 1.32
N PHE A 74 0.15 -11.66 2.09
CA PHE A 74 0.67 -12.90 1.54
C PHE A 74 -0.39 -13.69 0.77
N ALA A 75 -1.65 -13.54 1.15
CA ALA A 75 -2.73 -14.22 0.45
C ALA A 75 -3.03 -13.60 -0.92
N TYR A 76 -2.65 -12.36 -1.09
CA TYR A 76 -2.88 -11.68 -2.34
C TYR A 76 -1.94 -12.20 -3.41
#